data_83dcda22983bc6533efce5ecde38f52e
#
_entry.id   83dcda22983bc6533efce5ecde38f52e
#
_cell.length_a   1.000
_cell.length_b   1.000
_cell.length_c   1.000
_cell.angle_alpha   90.00
_cell.angle_beta   90.00
_cell.angle_gamma   90.00
#
_symmetry.space_group_name_H-M   'P 1'
#
loop_
_entity.id
_entity.type
_entity.pdbx_description
1 polymer ?
#
loop_
_entity_poly.entity_id
_entity_poly.type
_entity_poly.pdbx_seq_one_letter_code
_entity_poly.pdbx_strand_id
1 'polypeptide(L)'
;MRMVDVIEKKRDGGKLTKEEIDFFVNGYVKGDIPDYQASALLMAIYFRNMDYDETLNLTLAMENSGDKLDLSAINGVKVDKHSTGGVGDKTSLVLAPMVAALGGKVAKMSGRGLGHTGGTIDKLESIPGFNTSLSEEAFVKQVNDIGIAITGQTGNLAPADKKLYALRDVTATVENISLIASSIMSKKLASGADAIVLDVKTGSGAFMKNETDAVSLAKEMVRIGKGAGRNVTALITDMDQPLGYAVGNALEVIEAINTLKGEGPEDLTKLVLNLGTYMVLAARDDLDKETVRKELERVISDGSALDKMAEFVKAQGGDPDAVYNTDKLKVSDTITEVCADSDGYVQSIQSELIGKASMILGGGRAAKDDVIDLSVGVVLSKKIGDKVSKGDVIARIYCDNAEKTKEAETMIKDAYTFSQKYVEKNVLIKGIVG
;
A
#
# COMPACT_ATOMS: atom_id res chain seq x y z
N MET A 1 -7.31 -0.04 38.37
CA MET A 1 -7.60 -1.06 37.34
C MET A 1 -6.42 -2.01 37.26
N ARG A 2 -6.61 -3.31 37.24
CA ARG A 2 -5.53 -4.29 37.07
C ARG A 2 -5.66 -4.92 35.68
N MET A 3 -4.54 -5.15 35.00
CA MET A 3 -4.55 -5.72 33.66
C MET A 3 -5.18 -7.12 33.62
N VAL A 4 -5.02 -7.91 34.69
CA VAL A 4 -5.64 -9.24 34.80
C VAL A 4 -7.17 -9.17 34.70
N ASP A 5 -7.81 -8.19 35.34
CA ASP A 5 -9.27 -8.03 35.32
C ASP A 5 -9.77 -7.73 33.88
N VAL A 6 -9.01 -6.92 33.13
CA VAL A 6 -9.30 -6.60 31.71
C VAL A 6 -9.17 -7.84 30.81
N ILE A 7 -8.11 -8.64 31.05
CA ILE A 7 -7.88 -9.89 30.31
C ILE A 7 -9.01 -10.90 30.59
N GLU A 8 -9.35 -11.12 31.87
CA GLU A 8 -10.43 -12.04 32.27
C GLU A 8 -11.76 -11.64 31.67
N LYS A 9 -12.11 -10.36 31.75
CA LYS A 9 -13.34 -9.83 31.14
C LYS A 9 -13.42 -10.15 29.65
N LYS A 10 -12.35 -9.89 28.88
CA LYS A 10 -12.34 -10.17 27.45
C LYS A 10 -12.31 -11.66 27.13
N ARG A 11 -11.52 -12.45 27.88
CA ARG A 11 -11.47 -13.93 27.76
C ARG A 11 -12.85 -14.56 27.91
N ASP A 12 -13.64 -14.06 28.85
CA ASP A 12 -14.95 -14.59 29.18
C ASP A 12 -16.09 -14.02 28.29
N GLY A 13 -15.72 -13.20 27.28
CA GLY A 13 -16.64 -12.68 26.25
C GLY A 13 -17.26 -11.33 26.62
N GLY A 14 -16.77 -10.67 27.68
CA GLY A 14 -17.20 -9.32 28.04
C GLY A 14 -16.67 -8.27 27.07
N LYS A 15 -17.38 -7.14 26.98
CA LYS A 15 -16.97 -5.97 26.19
C LYS A 15 -16.07 -5.07 27.02
N LEU A 16 -14.94 -4.62 26.43
CA LEU A 16 -14.05 -3.65 27.04
C LEU A 16 -14.63 -2.24 26.93
N THR A 17 -14.56 -1.49 28.00
CA THR A 17 -14.92 -0.06 27.98
C THR A 17 -13.78 0.76 27.39
N LYS A 18 -14.10 2.03 27.03
CA LYS A 18 -13.09 2.98 26.57
C LYS A 18 -11.96 3.15 27.60
N GLU A 19 -12.30 3.24 28.87
CA GLU A 19 -11.34 3.43 29.98
C GLU A 19 -10.40 2.20 30.13
N GLU A 20 -10.92 0.98 29.92
CA GLU A 20 -10.12 -0.25 29.96
C GLU A 20 -9.16 -0.34 28.76
N ILE A 21 -9.60 0.09 27.59
CA ILE A 21 -8.78 0.17 26.37
C ILE A 21 -7.70 1.24 26.50
N ASP A 22 -8.07 2.44 26.99
CA ASP A 22 -7.13 3.54 27.22
C ASP A 22 -6.07 3.14 28.28
N PHE A 23 -6.50 2.45 29.34
CA PHE A 23 -5.59 1.91 30.36
C PHE A 23 -4.60 0.92 29.75
N PHE A 24 -5.06 -0.01 28.92
CA PHE A 24 -4.21 -0.98 28.24
C PHE A 24 -3.21 -0.30 27.31
N VAL A 25 -3.67 0.54 26.40
CA VAL A 25 -2.83 1.17 25.38
C VAL A 25 -1.78 2.08 26.02
N ASN A 26 -2.19 2.95 26.93
CA ASN A 26 -1.29 3.89 27.61
C ASN A 26 -0.29 3.17 28.50
N GLY A 27 -0.74 2.18 29.28
CA GLY A 27 0.12 1.39 30.15
C GLY A 27 1.15 0.57 29.38
N TYR A 28 0.76 0.02 28.22
CA TYR A 28 1.67 -0.73 27.35
C TYR A 28 2.73 0.17 26.69
N VAL A 29 2.34 1.35 26.22
CA VAL A 29 3.29 2.32 25.65
C VAL A 29 4.31 2.77 26.67
N LYS A 30 3.88 3.06 27.91
CA LYS A 30 4.75 3.48 29.02
C LYS A 30 5.64 2.36 29.57
N GLY A 31 5.31 1.09 29.30
CA GLY A 31 6.01 -0.06 29.84
C GLY A 31 5.49 -0.53 31.22
N ASP A 32 4.38 0.02 31.69
CA ASP A 32 3.71 -0.38 32.94
C ASP A 32 3.01 -1.76 32.80
N ILE A 33 2.60 -2.10 31.56
CA ILE A 33 2.01 -3.39 31.20
C ILE A 33 3.05 -4.20 30.43
N PRO A 34 3.47 -5.37 30.92
CA PRO A 34 4.47 -6.20 30.28
C PRO A 34 3.91 -6.98 29.09
N ASP A 35 4.79 -7.42 28.17
CA ASP A 35 4.46 -8.12 26.94
C ASP A 35 3.57 -9.35 27.15
N TYR A 36 3.80 -10.15 28.23
CA TYR A 36 3.00 -11.34 28.49
C TYR A 36 1.52 -11.02 28.81
N GLN A 37 1.24 -9.88 29.46
CA GLN A 37 -0.13 -9.43 29.73
C GLN A 37 -0.76 -8.86 28.43
N ALA A 38 0.00 -8.09 27.66
CA ALA A 38 -0.45 -7.60 26.37
C ALA A 38 -0.76 -8.77 25.42
N SER A 39 0.11 -9.76 25.33
CA SER A 39 -0.10 -10.97 24.52
C SER A 39 -1.35 -11.73 24.95
N ALA A 40 -1.60 -11.88 26.26
CA ALA A 40 -2.79 -12.54 26.78
C ALA A 40 -4.08 -11.80 26.36
N LEU A 41 -4.10 -10.46 26.43
CA LEU A 41 -5.24 -9.68 25.97
C LEU A 41 -5.42 -9.80 24.46
N LEU A 42 -4.35 -9.68 23.66
CA LEU A 42 -4.40 -9.80 22.21
C LEU A 42 -4.93 -11.18 21.78
N MET A 43 -4.53 -12.25 22.48
CA MET A 43 -5.05 -13.61 22.21
C MET A 43 -6.53 -13.74 22.63
N ALA A 44 -6.94 -13.11 23.74
CA ALA A 44 -8.35 -13.04 24.12
C ALA A 44 -9.19 -12.31 23.06
N ILE A 45 -8.68 -11.19 22.52
CA ILE A 45 -9.31 -10.47 21.41
C ILE A 45 -9.36 -11.34 20.16
N TYR A 46 -8.29 -12.05 19.85
CA TYR A 46 -8.22 -12.93 18.67
C TYR A 46 -9.37 -13.96 18.64
N PHE A 47 -9.66 -14.59 19.77
CA PHE A 47 -10.71 -15.59 19.88
C PHE A 47 -12.11 -15.02 20.10
N ARG A 48 -12.24 -13.87 20.75
CA ARG A 48 -13.54 -13.28 21.12
C ARG A 48 -13.98 -12.16 20.19
N ASN A 49 -13.06 -11.66 19.33
CA ASN A 49 -13.22 -10.47 18.51
C ASN A 49 -13.51 -9.21 19.35
N MET A 50 -13.63 -8.10 18.68
CA MET A 50 -14.05 -6.82 19.24
C MET A 50 -15.30 -6.37 18.49
N ASP A 51 -16.22 -5.72 19.19
CA ASP A 51 -17.30 -5.03 18.52
C ASP A 51 -16.82 -3.67 17.95
N TYR A 52 -17.75 -2.95 17.34
CA TYR A 52 -17.43 -1.66 16.71
C TYR A 52 -16.88 -0.63 17.70
N ASP A 53 -17.52 -0.49 18.89
CA ASP A 53 -17.12 0.51 19.88
C ASP A 53 -15.73 0.18 20.45
N GLU A 54 -15.48 -1.10 20.73
CA GLU A 54 -14.16 -1.58 21.17
C GLU A 54 -13.10 -1.29 20.11
N THR A 55 -13.37 -1.62 18.82
CA THR A 55 -12.42 -1.42 17.71
C THR A 55 -12.14 0.05 17.47
N LEU A 56 -13.17 0.91 17.50
CA LEU A 56 -13.02 2.35 17.38
C LEU A 56 -12.21 2.93 18.55
N ASN A 57 -12.54 2.54 19.79
CA ASN A 57 -11.81 3.01 20.97
C ASN A 57 -10.35 2.58 20.96
N LEU A 58 -10.05 1.34 20.54
CA LEU A 58 -8.65 0.88 20.37
C LEU A 58 -7.92 1.70 19.31
N THR A 59 -8.56 1.96 18.18
CA THR A 59 -7.98 2.77 17.10
C THR A 59 -7.66 4.18 17.59
N LEU A 60 -8.60 4.84 18.26
CA LEU A 60 -8.42 6.19 18.80
C LEU A 60 -7.37 6.24 19.91
N ALA A 61 -7.32 5.23 20.78
CA ALA A 61 -6.28 5.13 21.81
C ALA A 61 -4.88 5.00 21.19
N MET A 62 -4.73 4.18 20.13
CA MET A 62 -3.46 4.05 19.40
C MET A 62 -3.11 5.32 18.61
N GLU A 63 -4.08 5.96 17.96
CA GLU A 63 -3.91 7.27 17.31
C GLU A 63 -3.37 8.31 18.29
N ASN A 64 -3.95 8.37 19.50
CA ASN A 64 -3.61 9.35 20.54
C ASN A 64 -2.33 9.00 21.34
N SER A 65 -1.70 7.87 21.06
CA SER A 65 -0.52 7.41 21.80
C SER A 65 0.77 8.13 21.46
N GLY A 66 0.80 8.92 20.40
CA GLY A 66 1.97 9.66 19.92
C GLY A 66 1.61 10.96 19.20
N ASP A 67 2.51 11.37 18.31
CA ASP A 67 2.33 12.60 17.54
C ASP A 67 1.22 12.45 16.51
N LYS A 68 0.49 13.54 16.28
CA LYS A 68 -0.45 13.69 15.18
C LYS A 68 0.02 14.84 14.29
N LEU A 69 -0.06 14.62 13.00
CA LEU A 69 0.29 15.67 12.05
C LEU A 69 -0.86 16.68 11.97
N ASP A 70 -0.56 17.95 12.25
CA ASP A 70 -1.53 19.04 12.09
C ASP A 70 -1.49 19.57 10.65
N LEU A 71 -2.50 19.19 9.88
CA LEU A 71 -2.67 19.65 8.51
C LEU A 71 -3.64 20.84 8.37
N SER A 72 -4.03 21.48 9.47
CA SER A 72 -5.00 22.59 9.46
C SER A 72 -4.52 23.80 8.64
N ALA A 73 -3.20 24.02 8.54
CA ALA A 73 -2.60 25.04 7.72
C ALA A 73 -2.60 24.76 6.20
N ILE A 74 -3.04 23.57 5.78
CA ILE A 74 -3.25 23.24 4.36
C ILE A 74 -4.64 23.67 3.95
N ASN A 75 -4.74 24.53 2.93
CA ASN A 75 -6.00 25.00 2.38
C ASN A 75 -6.70 23.91 1.55
N GLY A 76 -7.98 23.64 1.85
CA GLY A 76 -8.80 22.63 1.16
C GLY A 76 -8.76 21.25 1.83
N VAL A 77 -9.48 20.32 1.24
CA VAL A 77 -9.61 18.94 1.73
C VAL A 77 -8.36 18.14 1.44
N LYS A 78 -7.71 17.61 2.48
CA LYS A 78 -6.55 16.75 2.38
C LYS A 78 -6.99 15.31 2.15
N VAL A 79 -6.53 14.72 1.06
CA VAL A 79 -6.85 13.35 0.67
C VAL A 79 -5.63 12.45 0.75
N ASP A 80 -5.80 11.24 1.25
CA ASP A 80 -4.78 10.19 1.25
C ASP A 80 -5.34 8.90 0.65
N LYS A 81 -4.48 8.10 0.04
CA LYS A 81 -4.77 6.73 -0.40
C LYS A 81 -3.93 5.76 0.42
N HIS A 82 -4.56 4.73 0.94
CA HIS A 82 -3.86 3.64 1.60
C HIS A 82 -4.17 2.30 0.92
N SER A 83 -3.13 1.49 0.73
CA SER A 83 -3.26 0.09 0.29
C SER A 83 -2.99 -0.85 1.46
N THR A 84 -3.71 -1.96 1.53
CA THR A 84 -3.42 -3.04 2.49
C THR A 84 -2.16 -3.83 2.14
N GLY A 85 -1.49 -3.45 1.04
CA GLY A 85 -0.25 -4.07 0.56
C GLY A 85 -0.49 -5.08 -0.56
N GLY A 86 0.44 -5.12 -1.49
CA GLY A 86 0.40 -6.02 -2.63
C GLY A 86 1.70 -5.98 -3.42
N VAL A 87 1.79 -6.84 -4.43
CA VAL A 87 2.95 -6.98 -5.31
C VAL A 87 2.78 -6.06 -6.52
N GLY A 88 3.78 -5.22 -6.78
CA GLY A 88 3.74 -4.23 -7.88
C GLY A 88 2.80 -3.05 -7.59
N ASP A 89 2.44 -2.77 -6.34
CA ASP A 89 1.56 -1.65 -5.99
C ASP A 89 2.30 -0.31 -6.04
N LYS A 90 2.33 0.28 -7.21
CA LYS A 90 2.84 1.62 -7.52
C LYS A 90 1.76 2.68 -7.63
N THR A 91 0.51 2.36 -7.30
CA THR A 91 -0.65 3.23 -7.49
C THR A 91 -0.46 4.64 -6.90
N SER A 92 0.20 4.77 -5.73
CA SER A 92 0.42 6.08 -5.11
C SER A 92 1.27 7.02 -5.97
N LEU A 93 2.24 6.47 -6.75
CA LEU A 93 3.11 7.26 -7.63
C LEU A 93 2.37 7.85 -8.83
N VAL A 94 1.30 7.19 -9.26
CA VAL A 94 0.43 7.63 -10.37
C VAL A 94 -0.69 8.53 -9.85
N LEU A 95 -1.36 8.10 -8.76
CA LEU A 95 -2.52 8.79 -8.20
C LEU A 95 -2.19 10.18 -7.66
N ALA A 96 -1.08 10.31 -6.92
CA ALA A 96 -0.77 11.55 -6.26
C ALA A 96 -0.58 12.71 -7.25
N PRO A 97 0.21 12.58 -8.35
CA PRO A 97 0.29 13.62 -9.37
C PRO A 97 -1.03 13.86 -10.10
N MET A 98 -1.79 12.80 -10.45
CA MET A 98 -3.09 12.96 -11.13
C MET A 98 -4.07 13.79 -10.31
N VAL A 99 -4.23 13.45 -9.02
CA VAL A 99 -5.16 14.15 -8.11
C VAL A 99 -4.69 15.58 -7.86
N ALA A 100 -3.39 15.80 -7.69
CA ALA A 100 -2.83 17.13 -7.51
C ALA A 100 -2.94 18.00 -8.77
N ALA A 101 -2.83 17.42 -9.98
CA ALA A 101 -3.06 18.14 -11.24
C ALA A 101 -4.51 18.65 -11.38
N LEU A 102 -5.46 18.01 -10.70
CA LEU A 102 -6.86 18.46 -10.60
C LEU A 102 -7.13 19.37 -9.38
N GLY A 103 -6.08 19.85 -8.70
CA GLY A 103 -6.18 20.76 -7.57
C GLY A 103 -6.42 20.07 -6.22
N GLY A 104 -6.43 18.75 -6.16
CA GLY A 104 -6.52 18.00 -4.90
C GLY A 104 -5.27 18.20 -4.04
N LYS A 105 -5.43 18.07 -2.71
CA LYS A 105 -4.34 18.22 -1.74
C LYS A 105 -3.94 16.83 -1.22
N VAL A 106 -2.87 16.26 -1.81
CA VAL A 106 -2.36 14.93 -1.44
C VAL A 106 -1.26 15.08 -0.39
N ALA A 107 -1.63 14.94 0.87
CA ALA A 107 -0.72 14.98 2.01
C ALA A 107 -0.49 13.56 2.53
N LYS A 108 0.56 12.88 2.03
CA LYS A 108 0.72 11.44 2.25
C LYS A 108 1.91 11.10 3.12
N MET A 109 1.66 10.36 4.21
CA MET A 109 2.71 9.62 4.92
C MET A 109 2.69 8.14 4.50
N SER A 110 3.86 7.61 4.16
CA SER A 110 4.00 6.23 3.69
C SER A 110 5.12 5.49 4.40
N GLY A 111 5.05 4.16 4.39
CA GLY A 111 6.06 3.28 4.97
C GLY A 111 7.04 2.75 3.92
N ARG A 112 8.10 2.10 4.43
CA ARG A 112 9.01 1.26 3.66
C ARG A 112 8.39 -0.12 3.43
N GLY A 113 8.86 -0.83 2.42
CA GLY A 113 8.47 -2.21 2.16
C GLY A 113 9.08 -3.18 3.18
N LEU A 114 8.36 -4.27 3.42
CA LEU A 114 8.81 -5.39 4.21
C LEU A 114 8.33 -6.70 3.58
N GLY A 115 9.20 -7.71 3.58
CA GLY A 115 8.91 -8.99 2.95
C GLY A 115 8.72 -8.85 1.44
N HIS A 116 7.71 -9.53 0.93
CA HIS A 116 7.41 -9.61 -0.51
C HIS A 116 6.68 -8.39 -1.09
N THR A 117 6.33 -7.40 -0.25
CA THR A 117 5.63 -6.19 -0.69
C THR A 117 6.59 -5.01 -0.77
N GLY A 118 6.53 -4.24 -1.86
CA GLY A 118 7.36 -3.05 -2.04
C GLY A 118 6.80 -1.82 -1.32
N GLY A 119 7.67 -0.95 -0.78
CA GLY A 119 7.30 0.30 -0.11
C GLY A 119 7.29 1.51 -1.05
N THR A 120 6.34 2.41 -0.87
CA THR A 120 6.29 3.67 -1.66
C THR A 120 7.55 4.52 -1.43
N ILE A 121 8.08 4.54 -0.21
CA ILE A 121 9.29 5.29 0.14
C ILE A 121 10.50 4.72 -0.60
N ASP A 122 10.67 3.39 -0.61
CA ASP A 122 11.78 2.74 -1.29
C ASP A 122 11.75 2.99 -2.81
N LYS A 123 10.56 3.01 -3.41
CA LYS A 123 10.38 3.35 -4.82
C LYS A 123 10.79 4.80 -5.12
N LEU A 124 10.33 5.76 -4.32
CA LEU A 124 10.69 7.17 -4.48
C LEU A 124 12.20 7.41 -4.31
N GLU A 125 12.87 6.68 -3.42
CA GLU A 125 14.31 6.75 -3.21
C GLU A 125 15.13 6.22 -4.42
N SER A 126 14.51 5.52 -5.37
CA SER A 126 15.16 5.16 -6.64
C SER A 126 15.30 6.35 -7.61
N ILE A 127 14.59 7.45 -7.37
CA ILE A 127 14.73 8.68 -8.14
C ILE A 127 15.95 9.45 -7.61
N PRO A 128 16.95 9.76 -8.44
CA PRO A 128 18.18 10.42 -8.00
C PRO A 128 17.90 11.70 -7.22
N GLY A 129 18.45 11.78 -6.00
CA GLY A 129 18.36 12.96 -5.13
C GLY A 129 17.02 13.13 -4.38
N PHE A 130 16.03 12.27 -4.60
CA PHE A 130 14.71 12.44 -3.98
C PHE A 130 14.76 12.29 -2.45
N ASN A 131 14.26 13.30 -1.74
CA ASN A 131 14.21 13.33 -0.28
C ASN A 131 12.86 12.85 0.24
N THR A 132 12.84 11.76 0.97
CA THR A 132 11.65 11.17 1.62
C THR A 132 11.46 11.61 3.07
N SER A 133 12.31 12.49 3.60
CA SER A 133 12.28 12.96 4.98
C SER A 133 12.08 14.49 5.00
N LEU A 134 10.85 14.93 5.10
CA LEU A 134 10.49 16.34 5.20
C LEU A 134 10.18 16.72 6.65
N SER A 135 10.52 17.96 7.05
CA SER A 135 9.94 18.52 8.27
C SER A 135 8.44 18.79 8.09
N GLU A 136 7.71 18.91 9.18
CA GLU A 136 6.26 19.18 9.12
C GLU A 136 5.98 20.50 8.40
N GLU A 137 6.75 21.55 8.66
CA GLU A 137 6.60 22.85 7.99
C GLU A 137 6.86 22.73 6.48
N ALA A 138 7.92 22.00 6.09
CA ALA A 138 8.25 21.80 4.67
C ALA A 138 7.17 20.98 3.97
N PHE A 139 6.64 19.95 4.65
CA PHE A 139 5.55 19.11 4.15
C PHE A 139 4.26 19.91 3.92
N VAL A 140 3.82 20.69 4.92
CA VAL A 140 2.63 21.55 4.84
C VAL A 140 2.79 22.60 3.76
N LYS A 141 3.95 23.29 3.73
CA LYS A 141 4.25 24.30 2.72
C LYS A 141 4.17 23.71 1.31
N GLN A 142 4.82 22.58 1.07
CA GLN A 142 4.83 21.95 -0.25
C GLN A 142 3.43 21.54 -0.72
N VAL A 143 2.59 20.96 0.17
CA VAL A 143 1.20 20.62 -0.20
C VAL A 143 0.39 21.87 -0.54
N ASN A 144 0.60 22.99 0.16
CA ASN A 144 -0.04 24.25 -0.21
C ASN A 144 0.42 24.74 -1.59
N ASP A 145 1.72 24.72 -1.84
CA ASP A 145 2.34 25.28 -3.05
C ASP A 145 1.96 24.47 -4.31
N ILE A 146 2.14 23.15 -4.25
CA ILE A 146 2.03 22.30 -5.45
C ILE A 146 0.95 21.19 -5.36
N GLY A 147 0.25 21.08 -4.24
CA GLY A 147 -0.85 20.11 -4.06
C GLY A 147 -0.41 18.69 -3.64
N ILE A 148 0.88 18.41 -3.54
CA ILE A 148 1.38 17.06 -3.26
C ILE A 148 2.65 17.08 -2.42
N ALA A 149 2.70 16.21 -1.39
CA ALA A 149 3.93 15.80 -0.72
C ALA A 149 3.80 14.35 -0.22
N ILE A 150 4.88 13.56 -0.33
CA ILE A 150 4.95 12.20 0.20
C ILE A 150 6.20 12.09 1.07
N THR A 151 6.03 11.74 2.34
CA THR A 151 7.14 11.59 3.30
C THR A 151 7.07 10.26 4.03
N GLY A 152 8.19 9.83 4.59
CA GLY A 152 8.27 8.69 5.49
C GLY A 152 7.49 8.96 6.78
N GLN A 153 7.01 7.89 7.43
CA GLN A 153 6.36 8.00 8.73
C GLN A 153 7.40 8.36 9.81
N THR A 154 7.06 9.28 10.70
CA THR A 154 7.89 9.59 11.86
C THR A 154 7.88 8.42 12.86
N GLY A 155 8.97 8.28 13.61
CA GLY A 155 9.10 7.18 14.59
C GLY A 155 8.06 7.22 15.72
N ASN A 156 7.44 8.37 15.93
CA ASN A 156 6.47 8.62 17.01
C ASN A 156 5.01 8.69 16.53
N LEU A 157 4.74 8.42 15.26
CA LEU A 157 3.37 8.31 14.74
C LEU A 157 2.75 6.99 15.24
N ALA A 158 1.69 7.08 16.04
CA ALA A 158 0.99 5.94 16.65
C ALA A 158 1.95 4.87 17.25
N PRO A 159 2.82 5.22 18.22
CA PRO A 159 3.82 4.30 18.78
C PRO A 159 3.22 3.07 19.44
N ALA A 160 1.98 3.14 19.95
CA ALA A 160 1.26 1.98 20.46
C ALA A 160 1.06 0.93 19.37
N ASP A 161 0.68 1.33 18.16
CA ASP A 161 0.53 0.38 17.05
C ASP A 161 1.87 -0.30 16.71
N LYS A 162 2.96 0.46 16.67
CA LYS A 162 4.29 -0.09 16.39
C LYS A 162 4.67 -1.18 17.39
N LYS A 163 4.45 -0.95 18.70
CA LYS A 163 4.74 -1.93 19.76
C LYS A 163 3.79 -3.12 19.68
N LEU A 164 2.49 -2.88 19.54
CA LEU A 164 1.47 -3.93 19.46
C LEU A 164 1.64 -4.80 18.23
N TYR A 165 1.95 -4.21 17.07
CA TYR A 165 2.17 -4.97 15.84
C TYR A 165 3.41 -5.87 15.95
N ALA A 166 4.53 -5.35 16.47
CA ALA A 166 5.73 -6.13 16.70
C ALA A 166 5.49 -7.32 17.65
N LEU A 167 4.65 -7.14 18.68
CA LEU A 167 4.26 -8.23 19.57
C LEU A 167 3.35 -9.24 18.87
N ARG A 168 2.38 -8.77 18.08
CA ARG A 168 1.45 -9.62 17.32
C ARG A 168 2.16 -10.51 16.31
N ASP A 169 3.19 -9.98 15.66
CA ASP A 169 3.98 -10.69 14.66
C ASP A 169 4.62 -11.96 15.19
N VAL A 170 5.05 -11.94 16.47
CA VAL A 170 5.71 -13.07 17.13
C VAL A 170 4.80 -13.89 18.05
N THR A 171 3.51 -13.54 18.17
CA THR A 171 2.52 -14.22 19.04
C THR A 171 1.33 -14.78 18.28
N ALA A 172 1.40 -14.85 16.94
CA ALA A 172 0.35 -15.37 16.06
C ALA A 172 -1.03 -14.71 16.28
N THR A 173 -1.04 -13.39 16.49
CA THR A 173 -2.27 -12.60 16.69
C THR A 173 -2.47 -11.51 15.63
N VAL A 174 -1.73 -11.58 14.51
CA VAL A 174 -1.87 -10.61 13.41
C VAL A 174 -3.21 -10.77 12.70
N GLU A 175 -3.67 -11.98 12.45
CA GLU A 175 -4.80 -12.30 11.58
C GLU A 175 -6.17 -12.13 12.27
N ASN A 176 -6.43 -10.96 12.83
CA ASN A 176 -7.74 -10.59 13.39
C ASN A 176 -8.20 -9.27 12.76
N ILE A 177 -9.40 -9.24 12.17
CA ILE A 177 -9.93 -8.11 11.40
C ILE A 177 -9.95 -6.82 12.21
N SER A 178 -10.43 -6.84 13.45
CA SER A 178 -10.49 -5.66 14.32
C SER A 178 -9.08 -5.11 14.60
N LEU A 179 -8.11 -5.99 14.91
CA LEU A 179 -6.73 -5.59 15.17
C LEU A 179 -6.01 -5.09 13.92
N ILE A 180 -6.29 -5.66 12.73
CA ILE A 180 -5.76 -5.19 11.45
C ILE A 180 -6.33 -3.81 11.13
N ALA A 181 -7.67 -3.66 11.22
CA ALA A 181 -8.34 -2.40 10.94
C ALA A 181 -7.85 -1.28 11.87
N SER A 182 -7.74 -1.54 13.18
CA SER A 182 -7.23 -0.58 14.16
C SER A 182 -5.78 -0.18 13.89
N SER A 183 -4.91 -1.14 13.52
CA SER A 183 -3.52 -0.88 13.17
C SER A 183 -3.39 0.04 11.95
N ILE A 184 -4.13 -0.22 10.89
CA ILE A 184 -4.13 0.60 9.68
C ILE A 184 -4.69 2.00 9.97
N MET A 185 -5.88 2.04 10.56
CA MET A 185 -6.63 3.28 10.72
C MET A 185 -6.01 4.23 11.75
N SER A 186 -5.41 3.73 12.83
CA SER A 186 -4.73 4.59 13.81
C SER A 186 -3.63 5.44 13.17
N LYS A 187 -2.81 4.86 12.28
CA LYS A 187 -1.77 5.59 11.53
C LYS A 187 -2.37 6.56 10.51
N LYS A 188 -3.46 6.18 9.85
CA LYS A 188 -4.11 7.05 8.86
C LYS A 188 -4.83 8.23 9.51
N LEU A 189 -5.43 8.04 10.66
CA LEU A 189 -6.01 9.13 11.45
C LEU A 189 -4.92 10.06 11.99
N ALA A 190 -3.85 9.51 12.55
CA ALA A 190 -2.71 10.30 13.05
C ALA A 190 -1.99 11.10 11.95
N SER A 191 -2.03 10.66 10.69
CA SER A 191 -1.49 11.41 9.56
C SER A 191 -2.32 12.62 9.12
N GLY A 192 -3.51 12.84 9.69
CA GLY A 192 -4.25 14.10 9.61
C GLY A 192 -5.14 14.30 8.38
N ALA A 193 -5.20 13.36 7.42
CA ALA A 193 -6.03 13.50 6.22
C ALA A 193 -7.54 13.61 6.55
N ASP A 194 -8.27 14.47 5.83
CA ASP A 194 -9.72 14.64 5.97
C ASP A 194 -10.49 13.51 5.29
N ALA A 195 -9.94 13.02 4.19
CA ALA A 195 -10.53 11.94 3.42
C ALA A 195 -9.49 10.85 3.08
N ILE A 196 -9.94 9.59 3.15
CA ILE A 196 -9.07 8.42 2.94
C ILE A 196 -9.73 7.49 1.94
N VAL A 197 -9.03 7.17 0.86
CA VAL A 197 -9.43 6.12 -0.07
C VAL A 197 -8.59 4.88 0.20
N LEU A 198 -9.25 3.79 0.58
CA LEU A 198 -8.63 2.51 0.90
C LEU A 198 -8.65 1.61 -0.33
N ASP A 199 -7.52 1.01 -0.64
CA ASP A 199 -7.34 -0.02 -1.65
C ASP A 199 -7.10 -1.34 -0.92
N VAL A 200 -8.19 -2.08 -0.68
CA VAL A 200 -8.18 -3.33 0.08
C VAL A 200 -7.93 -4.48 -0.86
N LYS A 201 -6.69 -4.95 -0.88
CA LYS A 201 -6.23 -6.02 -1.74
C LYS A 201 -6.74 -7.38 -1.26
N THR A 202 -7.13 -8.24 -2.22
CA THR A 202 -7.50 -9.64 -1.97
C THR A 202 -6.90 -10.57 -3.03
N GLY A 203 -6.46 -11.75 -2.61
CA GLY A 203 -5.84 -12.75 -3.50
C GLY A 203 -4.48 -13.23 -3.01
N SER A 204 -3.79 -14.00 -3.85
CA SER A 204 -2.54 -14.69 -3.50
C SER A 204 -1.40 -13.76 -3.06
N GLY A 205 -1.32 -12.55 -3.61
CA GLY A 205 -0.31 -11.54 -3.26
C GLY A 205 -0.75 -10.55 -2.20
N ALA A 206 -1.95 -10.69 -1.63
CA ALA A 206 -2.51 -9.81 -0.63
C ALA A 206 -2.44 -10.42 0.77
N PHE A 207 -2.63 -9.57 1.79
CA PHE A 207 -2.83 -10.02 3.17
C PHE A 207 -4.17 -10.76 3.32
N MET A 208 -5.26 -10.22 2.74
CA MET A 208 -6.57 -10.88 2.69
C MET A 208 -6.58 -11.89 1.54
N LYS A 209 -6.65 -13.19 1.86
CA LYS A 209 -6.57 -14.26 0.86
C LYS A 209 -7.90 -14.51 0.15
N ASN A 210 -9.02 -14.06 0.70
CA ASN A 210 -10.34 -14.21 0.10
C ASN A 210 -11.15 -12.91 0.15
N GLU A 211 -12.15 -12.81 -0.73
CA GLU A 211 -12.96 -11.59 -0.91
C GLU A 211 -13.84 -11.30 0.32
N THR A 212 -14.36 -12.32 0.99
CA THR A 212 -15.23 -12.16 2.16
C THR A 212 -14.52 -11.43 3.30
N ASP A 213 -13.29 -11.82 3.59
CA ASP A 213 -12.47 -11.19 4.63
C ASP A 213 -12.05 -9.78 4.22
N ALA A 214 -11.72 -9.58 2.93
CA ALA A 214 -11.39 -8.25 2.39
C ALA A 214 -12.59 -7.28 2.50
N VAL A 215 -13.80 -7.73 2.18
CA VAL A 215 -15.03 -6.93 2.34
C VAL A 215 -15.29 -6.62 3.81
N SER A 216 -15.08 -7.58 4.71
CA SER A 216 -15.25 -7.40 6.15
C SER A 216 -14.25 -6.38 6.70
N LEU A 217 -12.98 -6.47 6.30
CA LEU A 217 -11.95 -5.50 6.66
C LEU A 217 -12.28 -4.10 6.10
N ALA A 218 -12.71 -4.00 4.84
CA ALA A 218 -13.10 -2.74 4.21
C ALA A 218 -14.24 -2.06 4.98
N LYS A 219 -15.29 -2.82 5.33
CA LYS A 219 -16.43 -2.33 6.11
C LYS A 219 -15.97 -1.82 7.48
N GLU A 220 -15.12 -2.55 8.17
CA GLU A 220 -14.63 -2.18 9.50
C GLU A 220 -13.79 -0.89 9.42
N MET A 221 -12.85 -0.78 8.48
CA MET A 221 -12.04 0.43 8.31
C MET A 221 -12.88 1.66 7.92
N VAL A 222 -13.89 1.50 7.05
CA VAL A 222 -14.81 2.59 6.68
C VAL A 222 -15.62 3.05 7.90
N ARG A 223 -16.14 2.10 8.72
CA ARG A 223 -16.87 2.43 9.95
C ARG A 223 -16.00 3.17 10.95
N ILE A 224 -14.76 2.71 11.18
CA ILE A 224 -13.79 3.39 12.06
C ILE A 224 -13.54 4.82 11.58
N GLY A 225 -13.25 4.99 10.28
CA GLY A 225 -12.98 6.31 9.73
C GLY A 225 -14.16 7.28 9.87
N LYS A 226 -15.37 6.81 9.57
CA LYS A 226 -16.61 7.60 9.79
C LYS A 226 -16.83 7.93 11.27
N GLY A 227 -16.61 6.97 12.18
CA GLY A 227 -16.68 7.18 13.62
C GLY A 227 -15.65 8.18 14.14
N ALA A 228 -14.50 8.30 13.48
CA ALA A 228 -13.47 9.31 13.74
C ALA A 228 -13.69 10.63 12.98
N GLY A 229 -14.85 10.82 12.33
CA GLY A 229 -15.21 12.06 11.62
C GLY A 229 -14.47 12.24 10.27
N ARG A 230 -13.98 11.16 9.64
CA ARG A 230 -13.30 11.21 8.34
C ARG A 230 -14.20 10.68 7.22
N ASN A 231 -14.02 11.23 6.01
CA ASN A 231 -14.64 10.66 4.81
C ASN A 231 -13.81 9.47 4.33
N VAL A 232 -14.36 8.27 4.37
CA VAL A 232 -13.63 7.04 4.00
C VAL A 232 -14.42 6.21 3.00
N THR A 233 -13.75 5.87 1.90
CA THR A 233 -14.24 4.94 0.88
C THR A 233 -13.20 3.84 0.66
N ALA A 234 -13.63 2.59 0.51
CA ALA A 234 -12.78 1.45 0.25
C ALA A 234 -13.15 0.75 -1.06
N LEU A 235 -12.15 0.43 -1.87
CA LEU A 235 -12.27 -0.43 -3.03
C LEU A 235 -11.63 -1.79 -2.70
N ILE A 236 -12.33 -2.88 -3.00
CA ILE A 236 -11.80 -4.24 -2.89
C ILE A 236 -11.22 -4.60 -4.26
N THR A 237 -9.93 -4.93 -4.31
CA THR A 237 -9.19 -5.09 -5.57
C THR A 237 -8.40 -6.39 -5.64
N ASP A 238 -8.30 -6.95 -6.85
CA ASP A 238 -7.63 -8.21 -7.10
C ASP A 238 -6.09 -8.10 -6.95
N MET A 239 -5.49 -9.11 -6.33
CA MET A 239 -4.04 -9.29 -6.21
C MET A 239 -3.63 -10.76 -6.45
N ASP A 240 -4.42 -11.51 -7.22
CA ASP A 240 -4.07 -12.86 -7.66
C ASP A 240 -2.97 -12.87 -8.74
N GLN A 241 -2.59 -11.70 -9.22
CA GLN A 241 -1.42 -11.44 -10.04
C GLN A 241 -0.82 -10.08 -9.66
N PRO A 242 0.48 -9.83 -9.88
CA PRO A 242 1.08 -8.51 -9.65
C PRO A 242 0.35 -7.42 -10.41
N LEU A 243 0.22 -6.22 -9.82
CA LEU A 243 -0.39 -5.07 -10.46
C LEU A 243 0.60 -4.45 -11.47
N GLY A 244 0.16 -4.27 -12.70
CA GLY A 244 1.05 -3.94 -13.80
C GLY A 244 1.99 -5.10 -14.12
N TYR A 245 3.12 -4.81 -14.73
CA TYR A 245 4.12 -5.79 -15.11
C TYR A 245 5.38 -5.72 -14.24
N ALA A 246 5.78 -4.54 -13.80
CA ALA A 246 7.00 -4.33 -13.04
C ALA A 246 6.84 -4.64 -11.54
N VAL A 247 7.81 -5.34 -10.97
CA VAL A 247 7.94 -5.64 -9.54
C VAL A 247 9.39 -5.38 -9.13
N GLY A 248 9.62 -4.31 -8.38
CA GLY A 248 10.94 -3.80 -8.00
C GLY A 248 10.89 -2.28 -7.89
N ASN A 249 11.91 -1.63 -7.29
CA ASN A 249 11.80 -0.21 -6.94
C ASN A 249 11.85 0.71 -8.16
N ALA A 250 13.00 0.84 -8.84
CA ALA A 250 13.15 1.69 -10.03
C ALA A 250 12.24 1.22 -11.18
N LEU A 251 12.10 -0.08 -11.39
CA LEU A 251 11.24 -0.63 -12.44
C LEU A 251 9.78 -0.22 -12.25
N GLU A 252 9.29 -0.19 -11.01
CA GLU A 252 7.93 0.26 -10.71
C GLU A 252 7.77 1.78 -10.88
N VAL A 253 8.81 2.58 -10.60
CA VAL A 253 8.80 4.02 -10.88
C VAL A 253 8.72 4.28 -12.39
N ILE A 254 9.49 3.54 -13.19
CA ILE A 254 9.44 3.61 -14.66
C ILE A 254 8.03 3.30 -15.17
N GLU A 255 7.41 2.22 -14.66
CA GLU A 255 6.06 1.84 -15.08
C GLU A 255 5.01 2.88 -14.62
N ALA A 256 5.17 3.47 -13.43
CA ALA A 256 4.31 4.56 -12.97
C ALA A 256 4.43 5.80 -13.87
N ILE A 257 5.64 6.18 -14.27
CA ILE A 257 5.89 7.28 -15.20
C ILE A 257 5.27 6.98 -16.58
N ASN A 258 5.45 5.77 -17.09
CA ASN A 258 4.84 5.36 -18.37
C ASN A 258 3.30 5.38 -18.29
N THR A 259 2.72 5.05 -17.13
CA THR A 259 1.28 5.19 -16.89
C THR A 259 0.83 6.65 -16.97
N LEU A 260 1.60 7.58 -16.40
CA LEU A 260 1.34 9.02 -16.51
C LEU A 260 1.54 9.58 -17.94
N LYS A 261 2.33 8.89 -18.79
CA LYS A 261 2.45 9.18 -20.23
C LYS A 261 1.32 8.59 -21.08
N GLY A 262 0.40 7.82 -20.47
CA GLY A 262 -0.67 7.11 -21.20
C GLY A 262 -0.24 5.76 -21.80
N GLU A 263 0.96 5.29 -21.47
CA GLU A 263 1.58 4.05 -21.99
C GLU A 263 1.60 2.92 -20.94
N GLY A 264 0.84 3.08 -19.86
CA GLY A 264 0.81 2.15 -18.74
C GLY A 264 0.00 0.88 -18.99
N PRO A 265 0.20 -0.15 -18.14
CA PRO A 265 -0.60 -1.37 -18.17
C PRO A 265 -2.09 -1.10 -17.96
N GLU A 266 -2.94 -1.89 -18.64
CA GLU A 266 -4.40 -1.74 -18.60
C GLU A 266 -4.96 -1.84 -17.17
N ASP A 267 -4.50 -2.83 -16.40
CA ASP A 267 -4.95 -3.06 -15.02
C ASP A 267 -4.55 -1.91 -14.09
N LEU A 268 -3.30 -1.45 -14.16
CA LEU A 268 -2.82 -0.31 -13.38
C LEU A 268 -3.59 0.97 -13.73
N THR A 269 -3.73 1.28 -15.03
CA THR A 269 -4.47 2.44 -15.52
C THR A 269 -5.92 2.41 -15.05
N LYS A 270 -6.59 1.26 -15.19
CA LYS A 270 -7.97 1.08 -14.72
C LYS A 270 -8.10 1.30 -13.21
N LEU A 271 -7.15 0.76 -12.42
CA LEU A 271 -7.19 0.89 -10.96
C LEU A 271 -6.98 2.35 -10.52
N VAL A 272 -5.96 3.03 -11.06
CA VAL A 272 -5.67 4.42 -10.65
C VAL A 272 -6.77 5.39 -11.06
N LEU A 273 -7.42 5.19 -12.20
CA LEU A 273 -8.58 5.97 -12.60
C LEU A 273 -9.77 5.77 -11.65
N ASN A 274 -10.00 4.56 -11.13
CA ASN A 274 -11.06 4.32 -10.16
C ASN A 274 -10.73 4.87 -8.77
N LEU A 275 -9.53 4.61 -8.24
CA LEU A 275 -9.10 5.17 -6.95
C LEU A 275 -9.06 6.70 -6.99
N GLY A 276 -8.50 7.28 -8.08
CA GLY A 276 -8.43 8.72 -8.30
C GLY A 276 -9.81 9.37 -8.35
N THR A 277 -10.80 8.69 -8.95
CA THR A 277 -12.19 9.19 -8.96
C THR A 277 -12.70 9.41 -7.53
N TYR A 278 -12.51 8.45 -6.63
CA TYR A 278 -12.97 8.61 -5.24
C TYR A 278 -12.11 9.61 -4.45
N MET A 279 -10.82 9.75 -4.75
CA MET A 279 -9.98 10.78 -4.14
C MET A 279 -10.42 12.20 -4.54
N VAL A 280 -10.72 12.43 -5.81
CA VAL A 280 -11.18 13.73 -6.30
C VAL A 280 -12.58 14.04 -5.78
N LEU A 281 -13.52 13.07 -5.81
CA LEU A 281 -14.86 13.25 -5.24
C LEU A 281 -14.84 13.54 -3.73
N ALA A 282 -13.88 12.98 -3.00
CA ALA A 282 -13.71 13.26 -1.58
C ALA A 282 -13.19 14.70 -1.30
N ALA A 283 -12.47 15.28 -2.28
CA ALA A 283 -11.96 16.65 -2.23
C ALA A 283 -12.94 17.69 -2.84
N ARG A 284 -13.82 17.25 -3.72
CA ARG A 284 -14.70 18.07 -4.57
C ARG A 284 -16.09 17.46 -4.62
N ASP A 285 -17.03 17.98 -3.83
CA ASP A 285 -18.43 17.53 -3.77
C ASP A 285 -19.32 18.13 -4.88
N ASP A 286 -18.78 19.08 -5.64
CA ASP A 286 -19.43 19.74 -6.77
C ASP A 286 -19.41 18.93 -8.10
N LEU A 287 -18.67 17.80 -8.13
CA LEU A 287 -18.48 17.00 -9.33
C LEU A 287 -19.16 15.62 -9.24
N ASP A 288 -19.61 15.10 -10.38
CA ASP A 288 -20.06 13.71 -10.51
C ASP A 288 -18.92 12.77 -10.96
N LYS A 289 -19.15 11.46 -10.81
CA LYS A 289 -18.14 10.42 -11.11
C LYS A 289 -17.69 10.43 -12.58
N GLU A 290 -18.60 10.69 -13.52
CA GLU A 290 -18.28 10.64 -14.95
C GLU A 290 -17.41 11.82 -15.33
N THR A 291 -17.73 13.00 -14.82
CA THR A 291 -16.92 14.21 -15.00
C THR A 291 -15.52 14.04 -14.42
N VAL A 292 -15.42 13.57 -13.17
CA VAL A 292 -14.11 13.31 -12.55
C VAL A 292 -13.31 12.29 -13.34
N ARG A 293 -13.94 11.23 -13.82
CA ARG A 293 -13.27 10.20 -14.63
C ARG A 293 -12.66 10.80 -15.91
N LYS A 294 -13.43 11.61 -16.65
CA LYS A 294 -12.96 12.29 -17.86
C LYS A 294 -11.81 13.25 -17.56
N GLU A 295 -11.88 13.98 -16.45
CA GLU A 295 -10.81 14.88 -16.04
C GLU A 295 -9.51 14.13 -15.68
N LEU A 296 -9.61 12.97 -15.02
CA LEU A 296 -8.46 12.11 -14.73
C LEU A 296 -7.84 11.53 -16.01
N GLU A 297 -8.66 11.11 -16.98
CA GLU A 297 -8.19 10.66 -18.29
C GLU A 297 -7.54 11.82 -19.07
N ARG A 298 -8.10 13.03 -18.98
CA ARG A 298 -7.56 14.23 -19.60
C ARG A 298 -6.15 14.57 -19.07
N VAL A 299 -5.94 14.60 -17.76
CA VAL A 299 -4.62 14.96 -17.19
C VAL A 299 -3.52 13.95 -17.51
N ILE A 300 -3.86 12.72 -17.85
CA ILE A 300 -2.92 11.75 -18.43
C ILE A 300 -2.66 12.12 -19.90
N SER A 301 -3.70 12.30 -20.68
CA SER A 301 -3.59 12.48 -22.13
C SER A 301 -2.94 13.81 -22.56
N ASP A 302 -3.13 14.88 -21.77
CA ASP A 302 -2.54 16.20 -22.04
C ASP A 302 -1.16 16.40 -21.37
N GLY A 303 -0.68 15.42 -20.60
CA GLY A 303 0.62 15.43 -19.95
C GLY A 303 0.69 16.20 -18.62
N SER A 304 -0.40 16.85 -18.20
CA SER A 304 -0.37 17.68 -16.97
C SER A 304 -0.13 16.86 -15.70
N ALA A 305 -0.52 15.58 -15.65
CA ALA A 305 -0.19 14.67 -14.54
C ALA A 305 1.31 14.30 -14.54
N LEU A 306 1.93 14.14 -15.71
CA LEU A 306 3.38 13.91 -15.84
C LEU A 306 4.17 15.13 -15.40
N ASP A 307 3.78 16.32 -15.82
CA ASP A 307 4.39 17.58 -15.40
C ASP A 307 4.26 17.78 -13.89
N LYS A 308 3.12 17.42 -13.31
CA LYS A 308 2.92 17.44 -11.85
C LYS A 308 3.84 16.45 -11.14
N MET A 309 4.11 15.28 -11.70
CA MET A 309 5.12 14.35 -11.18
C MET A 309 6.52 14.96 -11.21
N ALA A 310 6.90 15.63 -12.28
CA ALA A 310 8.20 16.31 -12.38
C ALA A 310 8.33 17.47 -11.36
N GLU A 311 7.26 18.26 -11.19
CA GLU A 311 7.19 19.30 -10.16
C GLU A 311 7.33 18.71 -8.75
N PHE A 312 6.66 17.61 -8.46
CA PHE A 312 6.74 16.89 -7.19
C PHE A 312 8.17 16.36 -6.94
N VAL A 313 8.78 15.71 -7.93
CA VAL A 313 10.15 15.19 -7.82
C VAL A 313 11.11 16.34 -7.53
N LYS A 314 11.02 17.45 -8.26
CA LYS A 314 11.85 18.66 -8.05
C LYS A 314 11.66 19.26 -6.65
N ALA A 315 10.43 19.38 -6.17
CA ALA A 315 10.12 19.96 -4.86
C ALA A 315 10.73 19.16 -3.71
N GLN A 316 10.90 17.85 -3.88
CA GLN A 316 11.57 16.97 -2.89
C GLN A 316 13.05 16.71 -3.22
N GLY A 317 13.69 17.56 -4.03
CA GLY A 317 15.14 17.54 -4.28
C GLY A 317 15.59 16.50 -5.31
N GLY A 318 14.67 15.75 -5.93
CA GLY A 318 14.98 14.78 -6.97
C GLY A 318 15.24 15.43 -8.33
N ASP A 319 15.84 14.67 -9.25
CA ASP A 319 16.05 15.09 -10.63
C ASP A 319 14.75 15.02 -11.44
N PRO A 320 14.09 16.15 -11.78
CA PRO A 320 12.84 16.14 -12.53
C PRO A 320 12.99 15.60 -13.95
N ASP A 321 14.19 15.65 -14.53
CA ASP A 321 14.43 15.12 -15.86
C ASP A 321 14.29 13.60 -15.92
N ALA A 322 14.44 12.89 -14.78
CA ALA A 322 14.21 11.46 -14.70
C ALA A 322 12.74 11.07 -14.96
N VAL A 323 11.81 12.02 -14.81
CA VAL A 323 10.39 11.81 -15.14
C VAL A 323 10.17 11.83 -16.66
N TYR A 324 10.89 12.67 -17.39
CA TYR A 324 10.79 12.75 -18.85
C TYR A 324 11.68 11.72 -19.54
N ASN A 325 12.86 11.42 -18.97
CA ASN A 325 13.81 10.42 -19.45
C ASN A 325 14.10 9.39 -18.36
N THR A 326 13.41 8.26 -18.44
CA THR A 326 13.50 7.16 -17.48
C THR A 326 14.84 6.42 -17.51
N ASP A 327 15.71 6.63 -18.52
CA ASP A 327 17.07 6.05 -18.55
C ASP A 327 17.96 6.61 -17.42
N LYS A 328 17.57 7.73 -16.81
CA LYS A 328 18.23 8.26 -15.61
C LYS A 328 17.93 7.47 -14.33
N LEU A 329 16.90 6.63 -14.34
CA LEU A 329 16.58 5.71 -13.24
C LEU A 329 17.48 4.47 -13.38
N LYS A 330 18.30 4.23 -12.36
CA LYS A 330 19.24 3.11 -12.39
C LYS A 330 18.50 1.78 -12.30
N VAL A 331 18.62 0.97 -13.33
CA VAL A 331 18.16 -0.41 -13.40
C VAL A 331 19.37 -1.29 -13.77
N SER A 332 19.40 -2.56 -13.31
CA SER A 332 20.45 -3.51 -13.71
C SER A 332 20.46 -3.71 -15.23
N ASP A 333 21.65 -3.65 -15.82
CA ASP A 333 21.85 -3.88 -17.26
C ASP A 333 21.81 -5.37 -17.63
N THR A 334 21.95 -6.26 -16.64
CA THR A 334 21.90 -7.70 -16.83
C THR A 334 20.47 -8.20 -16.80
N ILE A 335 19.99 -8.73 -17.92
CA ILE A 335 18.62 -9.20 -18.09
C ILE A 335 18.63 -10.70 -18.38
N THR A 336 17.87 -11.47 -17.60
CA THR A 336 17.65 -12.89 -17.83
C THR A 336 16.19 -13.15 -18.17
N GLU A 337 15.92 -13.81 -19.27
CA GLU A 337 14.57 -14.17 -19.70
C GLU A 337 14.12 -15.48 -19.06
N VAL A 338 12.91 -15.47 -18.50
CA VAL A 338 12.23 -16.66 -17.98
C VAL A 338 11.17 -17.08 -18.98
N CYS A 339 11.25 -18.32 -19.47
CA CYS A 339 10.39 -18.81 -20.52
C CYS A 339 9.37 -19.83 -20.02
N ALA A 340 8.21 -19.89 -20.69
CA ALA A 340 7.16 -20.87 -20.44
C ALA A 340 7.65 -22.30 -20.79
N ASP A 341 7.32 -23.26 -19.93
CA ASP A 341 7.69 -24.68 -20.11
C ASP A 341 6.67 -25.47 -20.98
N SER A 342 5.49 -24.88 -21.22
CA SER A 342 4.40 -25.54 -21.96
C SER A 342 3.57 -24.54 -22.75
N ASP A 343 2.83 -25.04 -23.73
CA ASP A 343 1.78 -24.31 -24.44
C ASP A 343 0.52 -24.19 -23.58
N GLY A 344 -0.25 -23.13 -23.79
CA GLY A 344 -1.57 -22.97 -23.14
C GLY A 344 -1.96 -21.50 -22.92
N TYR A 345 -2.73 -21.30 -21.88
CA TYR A 345 -3.11 -19.98 -21.34
C TYR A 345 -2.59 -19.89 -19.91
N VAL A 346 -2.11 -18.74 -19.49
CA VAL A 346 -1.75 -18.49 -18.09
C VAL A 346 -2.99 -18.66 -17.24
N GLN A 347 -3.02 -19.69 -16.40
CA GLN A 347 -4.16 -20.02 -15.54
C GLN A 347 -4.11 -19.26 -14.23
N SER A 348 -2.94 -19.20 -13.60
CA SER A 348 -2.74 -18.46 -12.35
C SER A 348 -1.31 -17.95 -12.25
N ILE A 349 -1.12 -16.90 -11.47
CA ILE A 349 0.18 -16.38 -11.08
C ILE A 349 0.15 -16.24 -9.55
N GLN A 350 0.99 -16.99 -8.85
CA GLN A 350 1.15 -16.79 -7.41
C GLN A 350 1.91 -15.50 -7.15
N SER A 351 1.17 -14.41 -7.00
CA SER A 351 1.69 -13.05 -6.88
C SER A 351 2.73 -12.91 -5.77
N GLU A 352 2.53 -13.60 -4.64
CA GLU A 352 3.46 -13.62 -3.51
C GLU A 352 4.85 -14.18 -3.92
N LEU A 353 4.91 -15.22 -4.75
CA LEU A 353 6.19 -15.77 -5.24
C LEU A 353 6.93 -14.79 -6.13
N ILE A 354 6.24 -14.03 -6.96
CA ILE A 354 6.84 -12.96 -7.76
C ILE A 354 7.43 -11.87 -6.86
N GLY A 355 6.69 -11.46 -5.81
CA GLY A 355 7.19 -10.52 -4.81
C GLY A 355 8.43 -11.05 -4.06
N LYS A 356 8.41 -12.34 -3.67
CA LYS A 356 9.56 -13.01 -3.04
C LYS A 356 10.76 -13.10 -3.99
N ALA A 357 10.55 -13.39 -5.28
CA ALA A 357 11.60 -13.37 -6.28
C ALA A 357 12.29 -12.00 -6.33
N SER A 358 11.51 -10.90 -6.39
CA SER A 358 12.07 -9.53 -6.33
C SER A 358 12.84 -9.27 -5.03
N MET A 359 12.35 -9.77 -3.89
CA MET A 359 13.03 -9.63 -2.59
C MET A 359 14.38 -10.37 -2.57
N ILE A 360 14.45 -11.60 -3.06
CA ILE A 360 15.69 -12.41 -3.10
C ILE A 360 16.74 -11.77 -4.02
N LEU A 361 16.31 -11.16 -5.13
CA LEU A 361 17.22 -10.38 -5.97
C LEU A 361 17.88 -9.22 -5.22
N GLY A 362 17.28 -8.75 -4.14
CA GLY A 362 17.72 -7.62 -3.32
C GLY A 362 16.78 -6.41 -3.36
N GLY A 363 15.67 -6.49 -4.10
CA GLY A 363 14.70 -5.39 -4.23
C GLY A 363 13.78 -5.18 -3.02
N GLY A 364 13.84 -6.06 -2.02
CA GLY A 364 13.06 -5.99 -0.78
C GLY A 364 13.89 -6.36 0.45
N ARG A 365 13.30 -6.21 1.65
CA ARG A 365 13.95 -6.54 2.93
C ARG A 365 13.41 -7.85 3.48
N ALA A 366 14.29 -8.83 3.70
CA ALA A 366 14.00 -10.01 4.50
C ALA A 366 14.09 -9.69 6.00
N ALA A 367 15.04 -8.82 6.39
CA ALA A 367 15.21 -8.30 7.74
C ALA A 367 15.15 -6.76 7.75
N LYS A 368 14.83 -6.19 8.92
CA LYS A 368 14.59 -4.74 9.08
C LYS A 368 15.78 -3.87 8.63
N ASP A 369 17.00 -4.34 8.84
CA ASP A 369 18.22 -3.57 8.61
C ASP A 369 18.89 -3.91 7.26
N ASP A 370 18.22 -4.71 6.39
CA ASP A 370 18.73 -5.03 5.08
C ASP A 370 18.82 -3.77 4.19
N VAL A 371 19.96 -3.65 3.51
CA VAL A 371 20.14 -2.64 2.46
C VAL A 371 19.58 -3.20 1.17
N ILE A 372 18.59 -2.49 0.61
CA ILE A 372 17.96 -2.91 -0.65
C ILE A 372 18.71 -2.35 -1.86
N ASP A 373 18.73 -3.15 -2.92
CA ASP A 373 19.17 -2.72 -4.24
C ASP A 373 17.95 -2.22 -5.03
N LEU A 374 17.92 -0.93 -5.28
CA LEU A 374 16.81 -0.26 -5.96
C LEU A 374 16.77 -0.56 -7.46
N SER A 375 17.85 -1.11 -8.03
CA SER A 375 18.03 -1.34 -9.47
C SER A 375 17.53 -2.70 -9.96
N VAL A 376 17.26 -3.63 -9.03
CA VAL A 376 16.87 -5.01 -9.36
C VAL A 376 15.36 -5.21 -9.34
N GLY A 377 14.89 -6.28 -10.00
CA GLY A 377 13.49 -6.68 -9.95
C GLY A 377 13.08 -7.61 -11.09
N VAL A 378 11.79 -7.73 -11.28
CA VAL A 378 11.14 -8.60 -12.26
C VAL A 378 10.15 -7.78 -13.09
N VAL A 379 10.13 -7.99 -14.40
CA VAL A 379 9.10 -7.47 -15.29
C VAL A 379 8.38 -8.64 -15.94
N LEU A 380 7.10 -8.79 -15.67
CA LEU A 380 6.25 -9.81 -16.28
C LEU A 380 6.02 -9.47 -17.77
N SER A 381 5.87 -10.50 -18.60
CA SER A 381 5.50 -10.36 -20.02
C SER A 381 4.13 -11.00 -20.31
N LYS A 382 3.63 -11.80 -19.40
CA LYS A 382 2.35 -12.52 -19.53
C LYS A 382 1.54 -12.42 -18.24
N LYS A 383 0.25 -12.24 -18.40
CA LYS A 383 -0.75 -12.11 -17.31
C LYS A 383 -1.77 -13.23 -17.40
N ILE A 384 -2.61 -13.39 -16.35
CA ILE A 384 -3.70 -14.39 -16.34
C ILE A 384 -4.61 -14.17 -17.57
N GLY A 385 -4.89 -15.25 -18.28
CA GLY A 385 -5.67 -15.27 -19.52
C GLY A 385 -4.85 -15.11 -20.81
N ASP A 386 -3.58 -14.72 -20.73
CA ASP A 386 -2.73 -14.59 -21.91
C ASP A 386 -2.35 -15.96 -22.49
N LYS A 387 -2.36 -16.05 -23.81
CA LYS A 387 -1.90 -17.25 -24.53
C LYS A 387 -0.37 -17.30 -24.53
N VAL A 388 0.17 -18.48 -24.32
CA VAL A 388 1.61 -18.77 -24.36
C VAL A 388 1.91 -20.01 -25.19
N SER A 389 3.06 -20.01 -25.82
CA SER A 389 3.69 -21.19 -26.42
C SER A 389 4.93 -21.56 -25.59
N LYS A 390 5.29 -22.83 -25.58
CA LYS A 390 6.53 -23.27 -24.95
C LYS A 390 7.72 -22.49 -25.52
N GLY A 391 8.51 -21.87 -24.62
CA GLY A 391 9.62 -20.99 -24.97
C GLY A 391 9.28 -19.51 -25.05
N ASP A 392 7.99 -19.10 -24.98
CA ASP A 392 7.63 -17.69 -24.88
C ASP A 392 8.14 -17.10 -23.57
N VAL A 393 8.65 -15.86 -23.62
CA VAL A 393 9.09 -15.14 -22.43
C VAL A 393 7.87 -14.77 -21.58
N ILE A 394 7.84 -15.24 -20.33
CA ILE A 394 6.79 -14.95 -19.33
C ILE A 394 7.21 -13.84 -18.37
N ALA A 395 8.52 -13.70 -18.12
CA ALA A 395 9.08 -12.62 -17.30
C ALA A 395 10.55 -12.34 -17.67
N ARG A 396 11.03 -11.15 -17.27
CA ARG A 396 12.46 -10.78 -17.32
C ARG A 396 12.93 -10.41 -15.92
N ILE A 397 14.09 -10.93 -15.54
CA ILE A 397 14.80 -10.64 -14.30
C ILE A 397 15.88 -9.62 -14.58
N TYR A 398 15.93 -8.56 -13.81
CA TYR A 398 16.95 -7.51 -13.84
C TYR A 398 17.85 -7.68 -12.61
N CYS A 399 19.02 -8.28 -12.76
CA CYS A 399 19.95 -8.52 -11.65
C CYS A 399 21.33 -8.96 -12.14
N ASP A 400 22.40 -8.41 -11.56
CA ASP A 400 23.78 -8.76 -11.91
C ASP A 400 24.31 -9.99 -11.15
N ASN A 401 23.58 -10.48 -10.14
CA ASN A 401 23.99 -11.63 -9.34
C ASN A 401 23.39 -12.94 -9.89
N ALA A 402 24.24 -13.79 -10.51
CA ALA A 402 23.81 -15.01 -11.18
C ALA A 402 23.17 -16.05 -10.24
N GLU A 403 23.60 -16.15 -8.97
CA GLU A 403 23.05 -17.11 -8.00
C GLU A 403 21.63 -16.71 -7.61
N LYS A 404 21.43 -15.44 -7.23
CA LYS A 404 20.11 -14.88 -6.94
C LYS A 404 19.17 -14.95 -8.13
N THR A 405 19.67 -14.69 -9.33
CA THR A 405 18.91 -14.78 -10.59
C THR A 405 18.37 -16.18 -10.81
N LYS A 406 19.20 -17.23 -10.59
CA LYS A 406 18.79 -18.62 -10.73
C LYS A 406 17.69 -19.02 -9.72
N GLU A 407 17.82 -18.56 -8.48
CA GLU A 407 16.79 -18.79 -7.44
C GLU A 407 15.48 -18.10 -7.80
N ALA A 408 15.53 -16.82 -8.19
CA ALA A 408 14.38 -16.06 -8.64
C ALA A 408 13.71 -16.66 -9.89
N GLU A 409 14.50 -17.16 -10.86
CA GLU A 409 13.97 -17.85 -12.06
C GLU A 409 13.13 -19.07 -11.67
N THR A 410 13.61 -19.87 -10.72
CA THR A 410 12.86 -21.03 -10.21
C THR A 410 11.55 -20.60 -9.58
N MET A 411 11.58 -19.58 -8.71
CA MET A 411 10.37 -19.06 -8.06
C MET A 411 9.36 -18.50 -9.08
N ILE A 412 9.83 -17.81 -10.12
CA ILE A 412 8.95 -17.27 -11.15
C ILE A 412 8.29 -18.40 -11.93
N LYS A 413 9.03 -19.45 -12.29
CA LYS A 413 8.44 -20.64 -12.96
C LYS A 413 7.41 -21.31 -12.08
N ASP A 414 7.68 -21.50 -10.79
CA ASP A 414 6.76 -22.08 -9.81
C ASP A 414 5.51 -21.21 -9.58
N ALA A 415 5.61 -19.89 -9.82
CA ALA A 415 4.50 -18.98 -9.68
C ALA A 415 3.44 -19.13 -10.79
N TYR A 416 3.84 -19.60 -11.99
CA TYR A 416 2.93 -19.70 -13.12
C TYR A 416 2.35 -21.11 -13.25
N THR A 417 1.04 -21.16 -13.52
CA THR A 417 0.39 -22.39 -13.98
C THR A 417 -0.27 -22.15 -15.33
N PHE A 418 -0.36 -23.19 -16.16
CA PHE A 418 -0.89 -23.10 -17.51
C PHE A 418 -2.07 -24.07 -17.71
N SER A 419 -3.07 -23.62 -18.49
CA SER A 419 -4.25 -24.40 -18.86
C SER A 419 -4.31 -24.60 -20.36
N GLN A 420 -4.73 -25.79 -20.83
CA GLN A 420 -5.02 -26.02 -22.23
C GLN A 420 -6.35 -25.37 -22.70
N LYS A 421 -7.17 -24.95 -21.75
CA LYS A 421 -8.44 -24.24 -22.01
C LYS A 421 -8.24 -22.77 -21.80
N TYR A 422 -9.02 -21.96 -22.56
CA TYR A 422 -9.05 -20.51 -22.34
C TYR A 422 -9.37 -20.15 -20.89
N VAL A 423 -8.68 -19.15 -20.35
CA VAL A 423 -8.85 -18.63 -19.00
C VAL A 423 -9.31 -17.18 -19.09
N GLU A 424 -10.38 -16.84 -18.42
CA GLU A 424 -10.85 -15.45 -18.36
C GLU A 424 -9.94 -14.60 -17.46
N LYS A 425 -9.78 -13.33 -17.83
CA LYS A 425 -9.05 -12.35 -17.00
C LYS A 425 -9.81 -12.08 -15.71
N ASN A 426 -9.08 -11.90 -14.62
CA ASN A 426 -9.66 -11.59 -13.32
C ASN A 426 -10.40 -10.24 -13.32
N VAL A 427 -11.49 -10.18 -12.54
CA VAL A 427 -12.17 -8.91 -12.25
C VAL A 427 -11.32 -8.11 -11.28
N LEU A 428 -10.76 -7.00 -11.74
CA LEU A 428 -9.83 -6.18 -10.96
C LEU A 428 -10.48 -5.50 -9.74
N ILE A 429 -11.68 -4.93 -9.91
CA ILE A 429 -12.41 -4.25 -8.82
C ILE A 429 -13.60 -5.12 -8.45
N LYS A 430 -13.51 -5.75 -7.28
CA LYS A 430 -14.50 -6.73 -6.79
C LYS A 430 -15.64 -6.10 -6.01
N GLY A 431 -15.44 -4.90 -5.47
CA GLY A 431 -16.48 -4.19 -4.72
C GLY A 431 -16.04 -2.83 -4.22
N ILE A 432 -17.02 -2.05 -3.75
CA ILE A 432 -16.81 -0.72 -3.18
C ILE A 432 -17.65 -0.60 -1.92
N VAL A 433 -17.06 -0.04 -0.88
CA VAL A 433 -17.68 0.25 0.43
C VAL A 433 -17.44 1.72 0.75
N GLY A 434 -18.49 2.50 1.02
CA GLY A 434 -18.36 3.92 1.36
C GLY A 434 -19.62 4.51 1.99
#